data_b45aa60229d57052b83cb5a39c6fcb80
#
_entry.id   b45aa60229d57052b83cb5a39c6fcb80
#
_cell.length_a   1.000
_cell.length_b   1.000
_cell.length_c   1.000
_cell.angle_alpha   90.00
_cell.angle_beta   90.00
_cell.angle_gamma   90.00
#
_symmetry.space_group_name_H-M   'P 1'
#
loop_
_entity.id
_entity.type
_entity.pdbx_description
1 polymer ?
#
loop_
_entity_poly.entity_id
_entity_poly.type
_entity_poly.pdbx_seq_one_letter_code
_entity_poly.pdbx_strand_id
1 'polypeptide(L)'
;MNDEPDLTTALRVGLDEFELSDEDQILVDGEALLEDGSVTDAPVPVVAIVGRPNVGKSTLVNRILRRREAVVEDVPGVTRDRVAYDAEWSGRRFTVVDTGGWSIEATGIHLRVAEQAEVAVELADIVVFVVDAKVGATDDDEAVVKLLRRAGKPVVLVANKTDDERTEADALTLWNLGLGEPHAVSALHGRGSGDLLDAILDVLPTESAVGEAYPRGGPRRVALVGRPNVGKSSLLNKLAGAERVVVDAVAGTTRDPVDELIEIGGKPWRFVDTAGIRRRVHQARGADFYASLRTQSALEKAEVAVVLIDAQESISEQDVRVVQQVIDAGRALVVAYNKWDLIDEERRYYLEREIERELVQVPWAPRVNISARTGRHTDKLVPGLEAALASWDHRIPTAKLNAFFGQVVAANPHPVRGGKQPRILFATQAGTRPPRFVVFASGFLEAGYRRFLERRLREEFGFEGTPIEVSVRVREKRKR
;
A
#
# COMPACT_ATOMS: atom_id res chain seq x y z
N MET A 1 31.23 29.86 26.18
CA MET A 1 30.27 28.82 26.57
C MET A 1 28.93 29.54 26.54
N ASN A 2 28.33 29.61 25.35
CA ASN A 2 27.04 30.26 25.16
C ASN A 2 25.98 29.15 25.29
N ASP A 3 25.21 29.25 26.38
CA ASP A 3 23.94 28.53 26.51
C ASP A 3 22.94 29.09 25.45
N GLU A 4 22.90 28.51 24.26
CA GLU A 4 21.71 28.62 23.42
C GLU A 4 20.60 27.86 24.15
N PRO A 5 19.49 28.51 24.50
CA PRO A 5 18.36 27.81 25.09
C PRO A 5 17.90 26.72 24.10
N ASP A 6 17.85 25.51 24.61
CA ASP A 6 17.35 24.36 23.85
C ASP A 6 15.98 24.72 23.24
N LEU A 7 15.98 24.99 21.94
CA LEU A 7 14.80 25.37 21.15
C LEU A 7 13.65 24.35 21.33
N THR A 8 13.99 23.10 21.62
CA THR A 8 13.04 22.02 21.91
C THR A 8 12.27 22.34 23.21
N THR A 9 12.95 22.83 24.24
CA THR A 9 12.35 23.20 25.53
C THR A 9 11.47 24.45 25.38
N ALA A 10 11.88 25.43 24.60
CA ALA A 10 11.10 26.64 24.37
C ALA A 10 9.81 26.38 23.56
N LEU A 11 9.82 25.42 22.62
CA LEU A 11 8.64 25.02 21.85
C LEU A 11 7.70 24.13 22.66
N ARG A 12 8.22 23.27 23.57
CA ARG A 12 7.40 22.50 24.51
C ARG A 12 6.61 23.40 25.44
N VAL A 13 7.18 24.49 25.92
CA VAL A 13 6.47 25.47 26.77
C VAL A 13 5.22 26.05 26.09
N GLY A 14 5.24 26.16 24.75
CA GLY A 14 4.06 26.60 23.99
C GLY A 14 2.94 25.55 23.90
N LEU A 15 3.25 24.26 24.03
CA LEU A 15 2.26 23.15 23.99
C LEU A 15 1.52 22.98 25.33
N ASP A 16 2.12 23.35 26.45
CA ASP A 16 1.53 23.21 27.79
C ASP A 16 0.22 24.02 27.96
N GLU A 17 0.00 25.03 27.11
CA GLU A 17 -1.23 25.81 27.08
C GLU A 17 -2.39 25.09 26.35
N PHE A 18 -2.15 23.94 25.71
CA PHE A 18 -3.11 23.21 24.90
C PHE A 18 -3.45 21.85 25.51
N GLU A 19 -4.65 21.36 25.21
CA GLU A 19 -5.08 20.01 25.61
C GLU A 19 -4.49 18.99 24.62
N LEU A 20 -3.58 18.13 25.11
CA LEU A 20 -3.02 17.01 24.38
C LEU A 20 -3.69 15.73 24.86
N SER A 21 -4.02 14.81 23.95
CA SER A 21 -4.41 13.46 24.30
C SER A 21 -3.18 12.63 24.70
N ASP A 22 -3.40 11.47 25.35
CA ASP A 22 -2.31 10.58 25.70
C ASP A 22 -1.49 10.14 24.46
N GLU A 23 -2.16 9.92 23.32
CA GLU A 23 -1.49 9.63 22.04
C GLU A 23 -0.65 10.80 21.53
N ASP A 24 -1.11 12.04 21.73
CA ASP A 24 -0.35 13.23 21.34
C ASP A 24 0.89 13.38 22.21
N GLN A 25 0.75 13.10 23.53
CA GLN A 25 1.86 13.15 24.46
C GLN A 25 2.98 12.17 24.05
N ILE A 26 2.61 10.93 23.68
CA ILE A 26 3.53 9.93 23.15
C ILE A 26 4.28 10.44 21.90
N LEU A 27 3.56 11.11 20.99
CA LEU A 27 4.15 11.68 19.78
C LEU A 27 5.07 12.87 20.05
N VAL A 28 4.76 13.69 21.07
CA VAL A 28 5.54 14.88 21.46
C VAL A 28 6.79 14.48 22.22
N ASP A 29 6.68 13.54 23.15
CA ASP A 29 7.78 13.09 23.98
C ASP A 29 8.83 12.29 23.19
N GLY A 30 8.43 11.72 22.06
CA GLY A 30 9.35 11.08 21.12
C GLY A 30 10.02 9.80 21.63
N GLU A 31 9.78 9.43 22.89
CA GLU A 31 10.45 8.30 23.54
C GLU A 31 9.86 6.95 23.13
N ALA A 32 8.55 6.88 22.85
CA ALA A 32 7.89 5.62 22.53
C ALA A 32 8.13 5.11 21.09
N LEU A 33 8.74 5.94 20.22
CA LEU A 33 8.99 5.58 18.82
C LEU A 33 10.49 5.44 18.49
N LEU A 34 11.38 5.53 19.48
CA LEU A 34 12.81 5.68 19.24
C LEU A 34 13.66 4.45 19.56
N GLU A 35 13.24 3.56 20.46
CA GLU A 35 14.05 2.38 20.79
C GLU A 35 13.71 1.14 19.97
N ASP A 36 12.52 1.07 19.45
CA ASP A 36 12.15 0.06 18.48
C ASP A 36 11.43 0.75 17.31
N GLY A 37 12.09 0.96 16.21
CA GLY A 37 11.48 1.43 14.96
C GLY A 37 10.44 0.46 14.39
N SER A 38 9.76 -0.24 15.24
CA SER A 38 8.63 -1.12 14.98
C SER A 38 7.30 -0.45 15.35
N VAL A 39 6.93 0.65 14.70
CA VAL A 39 5.64 0.52 14.04
C VAL A 39 5.91 -0.61 13.06
N THR A 40 5.43 -1.78 13.35
CA THR A 40 5.67 -3.02 12.64
C THR A 40 5.51 -2.75 11.14
N ASP A 41 6.62 -2.56 10.44
CA ASP A 41 6.70 -2.63 8.97
C ASP A 41 6.53 -4.08 8.50
N ALA A 42 5.95 -4.93 9.35
CA ALA A 42 5.46 -6.22 8.93
C ALA A 42 4.33 -5.94 7.93
N PRO A 43 4.42 -6.46 6.71
CA PRO A 43 3.35 -6.32 5.75
C PRO A 43 2.05 -6.80 6.40
N VAL A 44 1.04 -5.97 6.28
CA VAL A 44 -0.27 -6.22 6.85
C VAL A 44 -0.86 -7.44 6.16
N PRO A 45 -1.31 -8.48 6.88
CA PRO A 45 -1.86 -9.70 6.28
C PRO A 45 -3.03 -9.40 5.35
N VAL A 46 -3.08 -10.11 4.22
CA VAL A 46 -4.12 -9.93 3.20
C VAL A 46 -5.18 -11.02 3.34
N VAL A 47 -6.42 -10.59 3.51
CA VAL A 47 -7.62 -11.43 3.60
C VAL A 47 -8.45 -11.28 2.33
N ALA A 48 -8.45 -12.28 1.46
CA ALA A 48 -9.28 -12.26 0.25
C ALA A 48 -10.66 -12.84 0.50
N ILE A 49 -11.70 -12.12 0.08
CA ILE A 49 -13.09 -12.60 0.14
C ILE A 49 -13.48 -13.16 -1.23
N VAL A 50 -13.64 -14.47 -1.31
CA VAL A 50 -13.98 -15.20 -2.54
C VAL A 50 -15.31 -15.91 -2.44
N GLY A 51 -15.93 -16.19 -3.57
CA GLY A 51 -17.21 -16.90 -3.69
C GLY A 51 -17.91 -16.48 -4.97
N ARG A 52 -18.94 -17.21 -5.37
CA ARG A 52 -19.70 -16.92 -6.58
C ARG A 52 -20.43 -15.56 -6.54
N PRO A 53 -20.91 -15.03 -7.66
CA PRO A 53 -21.71 -13.81 -7.69
C PRO A 53 -22.95 -13.91 -6.79
N ASN A 54 -23.38 -12.81 -6.20
CA ASN A 54 -24.61 -12.67 -5.40
C ASN A 54 -24.66 -13.45 -4.07
N VAL A 55 -23.57 -14.06 -3.61
CA VAL A 55 -23.50 -14.64 -2.25
C VAL A 55 -23.37 -13.59 -1.15
N GLY A 56 -23.14 -12.32 -1.50
CA GLY A 56 -23.09 -11.20 -0.57
C GLY A 56 -21.67 -10.79 -0.13
N LYS A 57 -20.65 -11.05 -0.95
CA LYS A 57 -19.24 -10.67 -0.66
C LYS A 57 -19.08 -9.19 -0.32
N SER A 58 -19.49 -8.29 -1.23
CA SER A 58 -19.36 -6.84 -1.03
C SER A 58 -20.20 -6.33 0.16
N THR A 59 -21.33 -7.00 0.46
CA THR A 59 -22.12 -6.70 1.66
C THR A 59 -21.33 -7.07 2.92
N LEU A 60 -20.64 -8.22 2.89
CA LEU A 60 -19.79 -8.67 3.98
C LEU A 60 -18.58 -7.75 4.18
N VAL A 61 -17.89 -7.36 3.10
CA VAL A 61 -16.81 -6.37 3.14
C VAL A 61 -17.29 -5.07 3.76
N ASN A 62 -18.39 -4.50 3.27
CA ASN A 62 -18.97 -3.29 3.84
C ASN A 62 -19.37 -3.45 5.31
N ARG A 63 -19.74 -4.65 5.74
CA ARG A 63 -20.06 -4.94 7.13
C ARG A 63 -18.82 -4.96 8.00
N ILE A 64 -17.74 -5.59 7.54
CA ILE A 64 -16.43 -5.60 8.19
C ILE A 64 -15.93 -4.16 8.39
N LEU A 65 -15.95 -3.35 7.33
CA LEU A 65 -15.45 -1.98 7.34
C LEU A 65 -16.30 -0.99 8.16
N ARG A 66 -17.60 -1.26 8.37
CA ARG A 66 -18.52 -0.36 9.12
C ARG A 66 -18.56 -0.60 10.63
N ARG A 67 -17.88 -1.58 11.17
CA ARG A 67 -17.79 -1.75 12.62
C ARG A 67 -16.91 -0.64 13.21
N ARG A 68 -17.30 -0.09 14.39
CA ARG A 68 -16.66 1.06 15.05
C ARG A 68 -15.19 0.85 15.41
N GLU A 69 -14.69 -0.36 15.36
CA GLU A 69 -13.29 -0.74 15.59
C GLU A 69 -12.48 -0.87 14.27
N ALA A 70 -13.15 -0.78 13.11
CA ALA A 70 -12.48 -0.69 11.82
C ALA A 70 -12.32 0.79 11.47
N VAL A 71 -11.11 1.29 11.59
CA VAL A 71 -10.78 2.67 11.20
C VAL A 71 -10.70 2.72 9.69
N VAL A 72 -11.74 3.24 9.06
CA VAL A 72 -11.71 3.61 7.63
C VAL A 72 -11.29 5.07 7.58
N GLU A 73 -10.09 5.33 7.16
CA GLU A 73 -9.72 6.68 6.75
C GLU A 73 -10.39 6.98 5.41
N ASP A 74 -11.55 7.65 5.46
CA ASP A 74 -12.18 8.26 4.29
C ASP A 74 -11.31 9.42 3.80
N VAL A 75 -10.47 9.15 2.81
CA VAL A 75 -9.80 10.21 2.05
C VAL A 75 -10.80 10.72 1.01
N PRO A 76 -11.31 11.96 1.12
CA PRO A 76 -12.25 12.51 0.16
C PRO A 76 -11.54 12.67 -1.20
N GLY A 77 -12.04 12.01 -2.24
CA GLY A 77 -11.59 12.18 -3.62
C GLY A 77 -11.12 10.93 -4.36
N VAL A 78 -11.19 9.74 -3.75
CA VAL A 78 -10.82 8.49 -4.40
C VAL A 78 -12.06 7.80 -4.98
N THR A 79 -12.02 7.56 -6.28
CA THR A 79 -13.06 6.97 -7.10
C THR A 79 -13.45 5.54 -6.67
N ARG A 80 -14.69 5.13 -7.02
CA ARG A 80 -15.42 3.88 -6.68
C ARG A 80 -14.77 2.53 -7.07
N ASP A 81 -13.51 2.51 -7.48
CA ASP A 81 -12.82 1.30 -7.98
C ASP A 81 -11.83 0.70 -6.97
N ARG A 82 -11.96 1.02 -5.68
CA ARG A 82 -11.13 0.43 -4.63
C ARG A 82 -11.55 -1.01 -4.36
N VAL A 83 -10.60 -1.93 -4.46
CA VAL A 83 -10.81 -3.39 -4.31
C VAL A 83 -10.16 -3.92 -3.04
N ALA A 84 -9.27 -3.14 -2.42
CA ALA A 84 -8.58 -3.46 -1.20
C ALA A 84 -8.84 -2.37 -0.15
N TYR A 85 -9.10 -2.78 1.08
CA TYR A 85 -9.48 -1.92 2.19
C TYR A 85 -8.71 -2.30 3.43
N ASP A 86 -8.15 -1.33 4.12
CA ASP A 86 -7.54 -1.54 5.43
C ASP A 86 -8.63 -1.75 6.48
N ALA A 87 -8.44 -2.76 7.31
CA ALA A 87 -9.34 -3.10 8.40
C ALA A 87 -8.52 -3.38 9.67
N GLU A 88 -9.15 -3.15 10.81
CA GLU A 88 -8.58 -3.46 12.11
C GLU A 88 -9.65 -4.11 13.00
N TRP A 89 -9.29 -5.17 13.72
CA TRP A 89 -10.14 -5.83 14.68
C TRP A 89 -9.32 -6.28 15.89
N SER A 90 -9.80 -5.96 17.08
CA SER A 90 -9.12 -6.29 18.35
C SER A 90 -7.62 -5.91 18.34
N GLY A 91 -7.28 -4.73 17.78
CA GLY A 91 -5.92 -4.21 17.71
C GLY A 91 -5.03 -4.86 16.66
N ARG A 92 -5.55 -5.80 15.84
CA ARG A 92 -4.82 -6.41 14.72
C ARG A 92 -5.27 -5.84 13.38
N ARG A 93 -4.31 -5.38 12.58
CA ARG A 93 -4.54 -4.81 11.25
C ARG A 93 -4.42 -5.87 10.16
N PHE A 94 -5.27 -5.77 9.15
CA PHE A 94 -5.25 -6.60 7.94
C PHE A 94 -5.88 -5.87 6.77
N THR A 95 -5.52 -6.27 5.54
CA THR A 95 -6.12 -5.72 4.32
C THR A 95 -7.17 -6.67 3.79
N VAL A 96 -8.40 -6.19 3.57
CA VAL A 96 -9.50 -6.96 2.98
C VAL A 96 -9.57 -6.70 1.48
N VAL A 97 -9.53 -7.77 0.68
CA VAL A 97 -9.67 -7.70 -0.78
C VAL A 97 -11.05 -8.22 -1.19
N ASP A 98 -11.88 -7.34 -1.79
CA ASP A 98 -13.20 -7.69 -2.31
C ASP A 98 -13.14 -8.18 -3.76
N THR A 99 -13.39 -9.48 -3.97
CA THR A 99 -13.54 -10.02 -5.32
C THR A 99 -14.93 -9.79 -5.92
N GLY A 100 -15.88 -9.26 -5.16
CA GLY A 100 -17.26 -9.01 -5.57
C GLY A 100 -17.46 -7.83 -6.51
N GLY A 101 -16.57 -6.82 -6.44
CA GLY A 101 -16.52 -5.70 -7.38
C GLY A 101 -16.06 -6.09 -8.79
N TRP A 102 -15.76 -7.34 -9.01
CA TRP A 102 -15.26 -7.91 -10.26
C TRP A 102 -16.34 -8.28 -11.27
N SER A 103 -17.60 -7.94 -11.00
CA SER A 103 -18.67 -8.08 -12.01
C SER A 103 -18.46 -6.99 -13.07
N ILE A 104 -17.80 -7.35 -14.15
CA ILE A 104 -17.70 -6.53 -15.36
C ILE A 104 -19.06 -6.56 -16.06
N GLU A 105 -19.94 -5.65 -15.71
CA GLU A 105 -21.22 -5.44 -16.42
C GLU A 105 -21.05 -4.89 -17.85
N ALA A 106 -19.84 -4.63 -18.30
CA ALA A 106 -19.63 -3.94 -19.57
C ALA A 106 -19.38 -4.83 -20.80
N THR A 107 -19.06 -6.11 -20.70
CA THR A 107 -18.71 -6.92 -21.89
C THR A 107 -18.98 -8.44 -21.79
N GLY A 108 -20.13 -8.89 -21.37
CA GLY A 108 -20.70 -10.19 -21.78
C GLY A 108 -19.85 -11.47 -21.68
N ILE A 109 -18.81 -11.54 -20.87
CA ILE A 109 -17.99 -12.73 -20.64
C ILE A 109 -17.94 -13.01 -19.15
N HIS A 110 -18.65 -14.05 -18.73
CA HIS A 110 -18.46 -14.65 -17.41
C HIS A 110 -17.06 -15.27 -17.36
N LEU A 111 -16.10 -14.58 -16.77
CA LEU A 111 -14.89 -15.24 -16.27
C LEU A 111 -15.37 -16.27 -15.24
N ARG A 112 -14.90 -17.52 -15.38
CA ARG A 112 -15.31 -18.59 -14.47
C ARG A 112 -14.95 -18.18 -13.05
N VAL A 113 -15.86 -18.38 -12.12
CA VAL A 113 -15.71 -18.04 -10.69
C VAL A 113 -14.37 -18.58 -10.13
N ALA A 114 -13.95 -19.75 -10.61
CA ALA A 114 -12.68 -20.37 -10.24
C ALA A 114 -11.44 -19.57 -10.70
N GLU A 115 -11.46 -18.91 -11.85
CA GLU A 115 -10.33 -18.10 -12.33
C GLU A 115 -10.17 -16.81 -11.51
N GLN A 116 -11.29 -16.23 -11.07
CA GLN A 116 -11.27 -15.07 -10.16
C GLN A 116 -10.74 -15.46 -8.77
N ALA A 117 -11.18 -16.62 -8.27
CA ALA A 117 -10.72 -17.15 -7.01
C ALA A 117 -9.22 -17.47 -7.04
N GLU A 118 -8.69 -17.99 -8.15
CA GLU A 118 -7.29 -18.36 -8.29
C GLU A 118 -6.33 -17.17 -8.03
N VAL A 119 -6.63 -16.03 -8.63
CA VAL A 119 -5.80 -14.83 -8.44
C VAL A 119 -5.90 -14.30 -7.02
N ALA A 120 -7.12 -14.24 -6.47
CA ALA A 120 -7.31 -13.77 -5.10
C ALA A 120 -6.61 -14.66 -4.07
N VAL A 121 -6.65 -15.98 -4.28
CA VAL A 121 -5.98 -16.97 -3.44
C VAL A 121 -4.46 -16.86 -3.55
N GLU A 122 -3.91 -16.59 -4.73
CA GLU A 122 -2.46 -16.36 -4.88
C GLU A 122 -1.98 -15.16 -4.05
N LEU A 123 -2.79 -14.10 -3.99
CA LEU A 123 -2.44 -12.81 -3.38
C LEU A 123 -2.71 -12.73 -1.87
N ALA A 124 -3.52 -13.61 -1.32
CA ALA A 124 -3.97 -13.54 0.07
C ALA A 124 -3.13 -14.42 1.01
N ASP A 125 -3.02 -14.01 2.27
CA ASP A 125 -2.51 -14.86 3.35
C ASP A 125 -3.60 -15.80 3.85
N ILE A 126 -4.87 -15.31 3.85
CA ILE A 126 -6.07 -16.04 4.27
C ILE A 126 -7.16 -15.85 3.24
N VAL A 127 -7.97 -16.86 3.07
CA VAL A 127 -9.15 -16.81 2.20
C VAL A 127 -10.42 -16.96 3.02
N VAL A 128 -11.31 -15.98 2.91
CA VAL A 128 -12.68 -16.05 3.40
C VAL A 128 -13.56 -16.52 2.24
N PHE A 129 -13.97 -17.79 2.29
CA PHE A 129 -14.81 -18.37 1.25
C PHE A 129 -16.29 -18.27 1.62
N VAL A 130 -17.02 -17.46 0.85
CA VAL A 130 -18.44 -17.11 1.12
C VAL A 130 -19.38 -17.94 0.25
N VAL A 131 -20.27 -18.68 0.90
CA VAL A 131 -21.32 -19.47 0.28
C VAL A 131 -22.70 -18.97 0.74
N ASP A 132 -23.70 -19.04 -0.10
CA ASP A 132 -25.08 -18.69 0.23
C ASP A 132 -25.74 -19.86 0.97
N ALA A 133 -26.04 -19.71 2.27
CA ALA A 133 -26.64 -20.76 3.09
C ALA A 133 -28.01 -21.21 2.61
N LYS A 134 -28.80 -20.30 1.98
CA LYS A 134 -30.13 -20.60 1.46
C LYS A 134 -30.11 -21.46 0.20
N VAL A 135 -29.07 -21.36 -0.59
CA VAL A 135 -28.91 -22.12 -1.86
C VAL A 135 -28.12 -23.40 -1.64
N GLY A 136 -27.21 -23.38 -0.64
CA GLY A 136 -26.24 -24.45 -0.41
C GLY A 136 -25.07 -24.41 -1.40
N ALA A 137 -24.25 -25.46 -1.35
CA ALA A 137 -23.10 -25.61 -2.25
C ALA A 137 -23.56 -25.95 -3.69
N THR A 138 -22.92 -25.31 -4.67
CA THR A 138 -23.15 -25.53 -6.10
C THR A 138 -21.88 -26.05 -6.77
N ASP A 139 -21.97 -26.50 -8.04
CA ASP A 139 -20.81 -26.96 -8.82
C ASP A 139 -19.71 -25.87 -8.93
N ASP A 140 -20.09 -24.60 -9.02
CA ASP A 140 -19.16 -23.46 -9.01
C ASP A 140 -18.42 -23.34 -7.67
N ASP A 141 -19.13 -23.53 -6.55
CA ASP A 141 -18.53 -23.53 -5.22
C ASP A 141 -17.56 -24.71 -5.05
N GLU A 142 -17.90 -25.90 -5.56
CA GLU A 142 -17.01 -27.07 -5.55
C GLU A 142 -15.73 -26.84 -6.40
N ALA A 143 -15.84 -26.12 -7.51
CA ALA A 143 -14.67 -25.76 -8.32
C ALA A 143 -13.71 -24.86 -7.53
N VAL A 144 -14.24 -23.88 -6.77
CA VAL A 144 -13.46 -23.04 -5.88
C VAL A 144 -12.85 -23.86 -4.74
N VAL A 145 -13.58 -24.79 -4.13
CA VAL A 145 -13.06 -25.69 -3.08
C VAL A 145 -11.84 -26.49 -3.57
N LYS A 146 -11.91 -27.02 -4.80
CA LYS A 146 -10.75 -27.76 -5.38
C LYS A 146 -9.52 -26.87 -5.53
N LEU A 147 -9.72 -25.60 -5.89
CA LEU A 147 -8.66 -24.60 -5.97
C LEU A 147 -8.06 -24.32 -4.57
N LEU A 148 -8.91 -24.02 -3.58
CA LEU A 148 -8.50 -23.70 -2.22
C LEU A 148 -7.68 -24.83 -1.59
N ARG A 149 -8.09 -26.09 -1.78
CA ARG A 149 -7.35 -27.25 -1.30
C ARG A 149 -5.96 -27.39 -1.93
N ARG A 150 -5.82 -27.01 -3.21
CA ARG A 150 -4.50 -27.03 -3.90
C ARG A 150 -3.60 -25.91 -3.44
N ALA A 151 -4.16 -24.77 -3.11
CA ALA A 151 -3.40 -23.59 -2.68
C ALA A 151 -2.77 -23.75 -1.29
N GLY A 152 -3.36 -24.61 -0.42
CA GLY A 152 -2.83 -24.91 0.92
C GLY A 152 -2.84 -23.72 1.89
N LYS A 153 -3.58 -22.65 1.58
CA LYS A 153 -3.71 -21.47 2.45
C LYS A 153 -4.80 -21.67 3.47
N PRO A 154 -4.75 -20.99 4.64
CA PRO A 154 -5.83 -20.99 5.61
C PRO A 154 -7.12 -20.49 4.98
N VAL A 155 -8.24 -21.20 5.24
CA VAL A 155 -9.56 -20.86 4.72
C VAL A 155 -10.54 -20.73 5.87
N VAL A 156 -11.29 -19.62 5.89
CA VAL A 156 -12.44 -19.44 6.76
C VAL A 156 -13.71 -19.59 5.91
N LEU A 157 -14.51 -20.63 6.17
CA LEU A 157 -15.74 -20.90 5.44
C LEU A 157 -16.90 -20.09 6.03
N VAL A 158 -17.56 -19.29 5.21
CA VAL A 158 -18.69 -18.44 5.62
C VAL A 158 -19.97 -18.89 4.95
N ALA A 159 -20.97 -19.23 5.73
CA ALA A 159 -22.34 -19.43 5.32
C ALA A 159 -23.11 -18.11 5.47
N ASN A 160 -23.20 -17.33 4.39
CA ASN A 160 -23.88 -16.03 4.42
C ASN A 160 -25.39 -16.15 4.14
N LYS A 161 -26.12 -15.11 4.51
CA LYS A 161 -27.61 -14.99 4.43
C LYS A 161 -28.32 -15.87 5.46
N THR A 162 -27.68 -16.12 6.60
CA THR A 162 -28.31 -16.79 7.75
C THR A 162 -29.09 -15.77 8.59
N ASP A 163 -30.28 -15.44 8.12
CA ASP A 163 -31.10 -14.39 8.72
C ASP A 163 -31.94 -14.91 9.90
N ASP A 164 -32.18 -16.21 9.98
CA ASP A 164 -32.99 -16.89 11.00
C ASP A 164 -32.39 -18.25 11.45
N GLU A 165 -32.98 -18.87 12.49
CA GLU A 165 -32.50 -20.13 13.06
C GLU A 165 -32.56 -21.30 12.08
N ARG A 166 -33.50 -21.28 11.11
CA ARG A 166 -33.63 -22.34 10.12
C ARG A 166 -32.47 -22.30 9.13
N THR A 167 -32.14 -21.11 8.62
CA THR A 167 -31.02 -20.93 7.70
C THR A 167 -29.67 -21.15 8.40
N GLU A 168 -29.60 -20.99 9.73
CA GLU A 168 -28.43 -21.33 10.54
C GLU A 168 -28.21 -22.85 10.61
N ALA A 169 -29.30 -23.63 10.72
CA ALA A 169 -29.22 -25.09 10.63
C ALA A 169 -28.79 -25.57 9.24
N ASP A 170 -29.27 -24.89 8.17
CA ASP A 170 -28.90 -25.20 6.79
C ASP A 170 -27.40 -24.91 6.55
N ALA A 171 -26.82 -23.89 7.21
CA ALA A 171 -25.41 -23.54 7.15
C ALA A 171 -24.49 -24.72 7.53
N LEU A 172 -24.90 -25.56 8.48
CA LEU A 172 -24.13 -26.73 8.92
C LEU A 172 -23.93 -27.76 7.80
N THR A 173 -24.81 -27.80 6.80
CA THR A 173 -24.66 -28.71 5.64
C THR A 173 -23.40 -28.42 4.84
N LEU A 174 -22.90 -27.17 4.86
CA LEU A 174 -21.68 -26.75 4.18
C LEU A 174 -20.40 -27.36 4.78
N TRP A 175 -20.48 -28.01 5.95
CA TRP A 175 -19.38 -28.82 6.48
C TRP A 175 -18.89 -29.89 5.51
N ASN A 176 -19.81 -30.39 4.68
CA ASN A 176 -19.48 -31.37 3.64
C ASN A 176 -18.48 -30.88 2.59
N LEU A 177 -18.25 -29.55 2.49
CA LEU A 177 -17.20 -28.99 1.65
C LEU A 177 -15.79 -29.30 2.16
N GLY A 178 -15.65 -29.74 3.43
CA GLY A 178 -14.37 -30.16 4.00
C GLY A 178 -13.33 -29.05 4.10
N LEU A 179 -13.79 -27.81 4.35
CA LEU A 179 -12.97 -26.62 4.58
C LEU A 179 -12.99 -26.14 6.05
N GLY A 180 -13.47 -26.96 6.96
CA GLY A 180 -13.65 -26.64 8.36
C GLY A 180 -15.08 -26.23 8.70
N GLU A 181 -15.27 -25.68 9.89
CA GLU A 181 -16.57 -25.24 10.42
C GLU A 181 -17.09 -24.05 9.63
N PRO A 182 -18.35 -24.11 9.12
CA PRO A 182 -18.96 -22.98 8.45
C PRO A 182 -19.45 -21.94 9.48
N HIS A 183 -18.95 -20.71 9.38
CA HIS A 183 -19.40 -19.59 10.19
C HIS A 183 -20.71 -19.02 9.63
N ALA A 184 -21.79 -19.14 10.38
CA ALA A 184 -23.12 -18.64 10.01
C ALA A 184 -23.15 -17.10 10.16
N VAL A 185 -23.35 -16.36 9.06
CA VAL A 185 -23.32 -14.90 9.02
C VAL A 185 -24.52 -14.34 8.25
N SER A 186 -25.12 -13.29 8.79
CA SER A 186 -25.97 -12.39 8.00
C SER A 186 -25.23 -11.08 7.76
N ALA A 187 -24.57 -10.95 6.62
CA ALA A 187 -23.86 -9.73 6.25
C ALA A 187 -24.81 -8.51 6.19
N LEU A 188 -26.07 -8.73 5.79
CA LEU A 188 -27.09 -7.68 5.72
C LEU A 188 -27.47 -7.16 7.11
N HIS A 189 -27.72 -8.06 8.07
CA HIS A 189 -28.20 -7.74 9.42
C HIS A 189 -27.07 -7.65 10.46
N GLY A 190 -25.86 -8.13 10.13
CA GLY A 190 -24.67 -8.08 11.00
C GLY A 190 -24.59 -9.19 12.04
N ARG A 191 -25.48 -10.23 11.96
CA ARG A 191 -25.44 -11.40 12.83
C ARG A 191 -24.19 -12.23 12.52
N GLY A 192 -23.51 -12.76 13.53
CA GLY A 192 -22.31 -13.61 13.40
C GLY A 192 -21.05 -12.92 12.85
N SER A 193 -21.12 -11.61 12.54
CA SER A 193 -19.97 -10.93 11.93
C SER A 193 -18.82 -10.63 12.93
N GLY A 194 -19.08 -10.65 14.24
CA GLY A 194 -18.04 -10.60 15.29
C GLY A 194 -17.27 -11.90 15.35
N ASP A 195 -18.01 -13.00 15.48
CA ASP A 195 -17.45 -14.35 15.56
C ASP A 195 -16.63 -14.69 14.31
N LEU A 196 -17.10 -14.22 13.14
CA LEU A 196 -16.31 -14.32 11.89
C LEU A 196 -15.00 -13.56 11.97
N LEU A 197 -15.00 -12.33 12.48
CA LEU A 197 -13.78 -11.54 12.61
C LEU A 197 -12.80 -12.17 13.59
N ASP A 198 -13.30 -12.73 14.70
CA ASP A 198 -12.48 -13.48 15.64
C ASP A 198 -11.89 -14.74 14.97
N ALA A 199 -12.69 -15.49 14.20
CA ALA A 199 -12.22 -16.65 13.45
C ALA A 199 -11.17 -16.28 12.37
N ILE A 200 -11.29 -15.11 11.73
CA ILE A 200 -10.26 -14.59 10.83
C ILE A 200 -8.97 -14.32 11.62
N LEU A 201 -9.05 -13.68 12.80
CA LEU A 201 -7.88 -13.40 13.61
C LEU A 201 -7.18 -14.66 14.15
N ASP A 202 -7.94 -15.72 14.46
CA ASP A 202 -7.37 -16.99 14.94
C ASP A 202 -6.46 -17.66 13.92
N VAL A 203 -6.77 -17.50 12.62
CA VAL A 203 -5.97 -18.05 11.53
C VAL A 203 -5.05 -17.00 10.89
N LEU A 204 -5.20 -15.72 11.26
CA LEU A 204 -4.37 -14.64 10.73
C LEU A 204 -2.93 -14.81 11.24
N PRO A 205 -1.94 -14.91 10.36
CA PRO A 205 -0.55 -15.00 10.80
C PRO A 205 -0.21 -13.77 11.66
N THR A 206 0.57 -13.98 12.71
CA THR A 206 1.01 -12.90 13.62
C THR A 206 1.82 -11.85 12.86
N GLU A 207 2.52 -12.33 11.84
CA GLU A 207 3.19 -11.53 10.81
C GLU A 207 2.71 -12.10 9.48
N SER A 208 2.50 -11.23 8.47
CA SER A 208 2.14 -11.73 7.14
C SER A 208 3.20 -12.75 6.69
N ALA A 209 2.78 -13.97 6.32
CA ALA A 209 3.68 -14.95 5.69
C ALA A 209 4.20 -14.43 4.34
N VAL A 210 3.56 -13.39 3.83
CA VAL A 210 3.91 -12.66 2.60
C VAL A 210 5.00 -11.61 2.85
N GLY A 211 5.40 -11.39 4.11
CA GLY A 211 6.45 -10.48 4.49
C GLY A 211 7.05 -10.84 5.83
N GLU A 212 7.97 -11.79 5.85
CA GLU A 212 8.92 -11.83 6.95
C GLU A 212 9.54 -10.45 7.09
N ALA A 213 9.53 -9.90 8.32
CA ALA A 213 10.37 -8.77 8.68
C ALA A 213 11.82 -9.17 8.36
N TYR A 214 12.27 -8.81 7.16
CA TYR A 214 13.64 -9.14 6.76
C TYR A 214 14.60 -8.45 7.73
N PRO A 215 15.60 -9.19 8.24
CA PRO A 215 16.57 -8.62 9.16
C PRO A 215 17.17 -7.35 8.54
N ARG A 216 17.30 -6.29 9.34
CA ARG A 216 17.99 -5.06 8.92
C ARG A 216 19.35 -5.44 8.32
N GLY A 217 19.56 -5.14 7.03
CA GLY A 217 20.81 -5.47 6.32
C GLY A 217 20.67 -6.46 5.17
N GLY A 218 19.48 -7.02 4.89
CA GLY A 218 19.24 -7.83 3.70
C GLY A 218 19.12 -6.99 2.40
N PRO A 219 19.09 -7.67 1.23
CA PRO A 219 18.88 -7.00 -0.05
C PRO A 219 17.54 -6.25 -0.06
N ARG A 220 17.56 -4.95 -0.48
CA ARG A 220 16.37 -4.12 -0.55
C ARG A 220 15.37 -4.66 -1.58
N ARG A 221 14.08 -4.53 -1.28
CA ARG A 221 12.99 -5.12 -2.07
C ARG A 221 12.45 -4.13 -3.09
N VAL A 222 12.44 -4.56 -4.35
CA VAL A 222 12.04 -3.75 -5.50
C VAL A 222 10.81 -4.34 -6.16
N ALA A 223 9.74 -3.58 -6.32
CA ALA A 223 8.62 -3.92 -7.19
C ALA A 223 8.83 -3.32 -8.58
N LEU A 224 8.62 -4.12 -9.62
CA LEU A 224 8.64 -3.66 -11.00
C LEU A 224 7.21 -3.57 -11.51
N VAL A 225 6.67 -2.36 -11.59
CA VAL A 225 5.26 -2.10 -11.90
C VAL A 225 5.09 -1.25 -13.17
N GLY A 226 3.88 -1.20 -13.70
CA GLY A 226 3.54 -0.50 -14.94
C GLY A 226 2.47 -1.26 -15.71
N ARG A 227 1.85 -0.60 -16.69
CA ARG A 227 0.82 -1.22 -17.53
C ARG A 227 1.35 -2.43 -18.34
N PRO A 228 0.49 -3.27 -18.92
CA PRO A 228 0.91 -4.35 -19.82
C PRO A 228 1.81 -3.83 -20.97
N ASN A 229 2.74 -4.65 -21.43
CA ASN A 229 3.61 -4.42 -22.59
C ASN A 229 4.61 -3.25 -22.51
N VAL A 230 4.75 -2.55 -21.39
CA VAL A 230 5.78 -1.52 -21.20
C VAL A 230 7.21 -2.08 -21.08
N GLY A 231 7.37 -3.41 -20.99
CA GLY A 231 8.66 -4.08 -21.01
C GLY A 231 9.16 -4.57 -19.64
N LYS A 232 8.29 -4.76 -18.63
CA LYS A 232 8.67 -5.29 -17.31
C LYS A 232 9.43 -6.60 -17.38
N SER A 233 8.88 -7.60 -18.07
CA SER A 233 9.52 -8.92 -18.23
C SER A 233 10.85 -8.82 -19.00
N SER A 234 10.94 -7.92 -19.99
CA SER A 234 12.18 -7.69 -20.73
C SER A 234 13.26 -7.09 -19.85
N LEU A 235 12.89 -6.10 -19.00
CA LEU A 235 13.82 -5.50 -18.05
C LEU A 235 14.30 -6.54 -17.02
N LEU A 236 13.37 -7.26 -16.40
CA LEU A 236 13.71 -8.29 -15.42
C LEU A 236 14.66 -9.34 -16.00
N ASN A 237 14.36 -9.86 -17.21
CA ASN A 237 15.22 -10.84 -17.88
C ASN A 237 16.58 -10.24 -18.25
N LYS A 238 16.64 -8.98 -18.63
CA LYS A 238 17.90 -8.30 -18.92
C LYS A 238 18.77 -8.15 -17.69
N LEU A 239 18.20 -7.73 -16.58
CA LEU A 239 18.88 -7.58 -15.30
C LEU A 239 19.34 -8.97 -14.78
N ALA A 240 18.47 -9.98 -14.81
CA ALA A 240 18.80 -11.34 -14.38
C ALA A 240 19.84 -12.04 -15.27
N GLY A 241 19.93 -11.65 -16.55
CA GLY A 241 20.88 -12.23 -17.50
C GLY A 241 22.27 -11.60 -17.46
N ALA A 242 22.40 -10.40 -16.89
CA ALA A 242 23.67 -9.70 -16.83
C ALA A 242 24.56 -10.19 -15.65
N GLU A 243 23.97 -10.44 -14.49
CA GLU A 243 24.69 -10.87 -13.29
C GLU A 243 23.77 -11.69 -12.37
N ARG A 244 23.86 -13.02 -12.39
CA ARG A 244 23.17 -13.87 -11.42
C ARG A 244 24.02 -14.04 -10.18
N VAL A 245 23.54 -13.56 -9.03
CA VAL A 245 24.11 -13.98 -7.75
C VAL A 245 23.61 -15.39 -7.45
N VAL A 246 24.50 -16.36 -7.55
CA VAL A 246 24.30 -17.68 -6.92
C VAL A 246 24.50 -17.45 -5.43
N VAL A 247 23.43 -17.20 -4.70
CA VAL A 247 23.51 -17.13 -3.24
C VAL A 247 23.56 -18.55 -2.73
N ASP A 248 24.72 -18.94 -2.23
CA ASP A 248 24.84 -20.12 -1.38
C ASP A 248 23.84 -20.00 -0.23
N ALA A 249 23.13 -21.10 0.02
CA ALA A 249 22.08 -21.18 1.00
C ALA A 249 22.61 -20.81 2.39
N VAL A 250 22.42 -19.55 2.79
CA VAL A 250 22.46 -19.19 4.20
C VAL A 250 21.23 -19.85 4.83
N ALA A 251 21.49 -20.85 5.67
CA ALA A 251 20.46 -21.58 6.38
C ALA A 251 19.62 -20.59 7.20
N GLY A 252 18.31 -20.50 6.90
CA GLY A 252 17.37 -19.67 7.65
C GLY A 252 16.52 -18.69 6.83
N THR A 253 16.76 -18.52 5.51
CA THR A 253 15.88 -17.70 4.68
C THR A 253 14.88 -18.60 3.95
N THR A 254 13.64 -18.61 4.40
CA THR A 254 12.52 -19.20 3.66
C THR A 254 12.43 -18.48 2.31
N ARG A 255 12.68 -19.21 1.22
CA ARG A 255 12.56 -18.70 -0.14
C ARG A 255 11.08 -18.60 -0.48
N ASP A 256 10.57 -17.40 -0.65
CA ASP A 256 9.37 -17.23 -1.46
C ASP A 256 9.78 -17.60 -2.91
N PRO A 257 9.23 -18.66 -3.52
CA PRO A 257 9.62 -19.12 -4.86
C PRO A 257 9.30 -18.09 -5.96
N VAL A 258 8.74 -16.97 -5.59
CA VAL A 258 8.20 -15.90 -6.46
C VAL A 258 9.18 -14.73 -6.61
N ASP A 259 10.15 -14.60 -5.69
CA ASP A 259 11.11 -13.48 -5.69
C ASP A 259 12.44 -13.85 -6.36
N GLU A 260 13.07 -12.86 -7.00
CA GLU A 260 14.39 -13.04 -7.62
C GLU A 260 15.43 -12.11 -6.99
N LEU A 261 16.56 -12.69 -6.60
CA LEU A 261 17.73 -11.92 -6.17
C LEU A 261 18.61 -11.63 -7.38
N ILE A 262 18.79 -10.35 -7.68
CA ILE A 262 19.56 -9.87 -8.83
C ILE A 262 20.60 -8.87 -8.34
N GLU A 263 21.86 -9.05 -8.75
CA GLU A 263 22.90 -8.07 -8.53
C GLU A 263 22.84 -6.99 -9.59
N ILE A 264 22.83 -5.72 -9.18
CA ILE A 264 22.89 -4.57 -10.09
C ILE A 264 23.87 -3.57 -9.48
N GLY A 265 24.91 -3.18 -10.25
CA GLY A 265 25.91 -2.25 -9.79
C GLY A 265 26.72 -2.73 -8.57
N GLY A 266 26.96 -4.03 -8.48
CA GLY A 266 27.71 -4.66 -7.39
C GLY A 266 26.92 -4.79 -6.08
N LYS A 267 25.59 -4.54 -6.09
CA LYS A 267 24.71 -4.66 -4.93
C LYS A 267 23.57 -5.63 -5.20
N PRO A 268 23.21 -6.49 -4.23
CA PRO A 268 22.08 -7.39 -4.35
C PRO A 268 20.77 -6.65 -4.13
N TRP A 269 19.79 -6.88 -5.03
CA TRP A 269 18.44 -6.36 -4.98
C TRP A 269 17.45 -7.52 -5.07
N ARG A 270 16.40 -7.49 -4.28
CA ARG A 270 15.33 -8.49 -4.31
C ARG A 270 14.15 -7.97 -5.10
N PHE A 271 13.91 -8.51 -6.28
CA PHE A 271 12.73 -8.21 -7.07
C PHE A 271 11.57 -9.08 -6.61
N VAL A 272 10.50 -8.46 -6.13
CA VAL A 272 9.33 -9.13 -5.59
C VAL A 272 8.29 -9.41 -6.68
N ASP A 273 7.48 -10.47 -6.50
CA ASP A 273 6.42 -10.92 -7.42
C ASP A 273 6.86 -11.13 -8.87
N THR A 274 8.05 -11.67 -9.08
CA THR A 274 8.59 -11.86 -10.43
C THR A 274 7.86 -12.95 -11.23
N ALA A 275 7.20 -13.92 -10.59
CA ALA A 275 6.40 -14.94 -11.25
C ALA A 275 5.19 -14.31 -11.99
N GLY A 276 4.55 -13.31 -11.40
CA GLY A 276 3.48 -12.55 -12.05
C GLY A 276 3.95 -11.79 -13.29
N ILE A 277 5.19 -11.30 -13.28
CA ILE A 277 5.81 -10.62 -14.41
C ILE A 277 6.15 -11.59 -15.55
N ARG A 278 6.57 -12.83 -15.25
CA ARG A 278 7.00 -13.84 -16.23
C ARG A 278 5.86 -14.60 -16.89
N ARG A 279 4.77 -14.84 -16.16
CA ARG A 279 3.58 -15.46 -16.75
C ARG A 279 3.00 -14.54 -17.81
N ARG A 280 3.07 -14.95 -19.09
CA ARG A 280 2.34 -14.29 -20.17
C ARG A 280 0.86 -14.40 -19.84
N VAL A 281 0.27 -13.33 -19.35
CA VAL A 281 -1.19 -13.21 -19.25
C VAL A 281 -1.69 -13.26 -20.68
N HIS A 282 -2.29 -14.39 -21.08
CA HIS A 282 -3.08 -14.42 -22.30
C HIS A 282 -4.07 -13.28 -22.22
N GLN A 283 -4.19 -12.52 -23.31
CA GLN A 283 -5.06 -11.36 -23.47
C GLN A 283 -6.53 -11.78 -23.28
N ALA A 284 -6.94 -12.01 -22.04
CA ALA A 284 -8.33 -12.12 -21.67
C ALA A 284 -8.83 -10.72 -21.29
N ARG A 285 -9.99 -10.34 -21.78
CA ARG A 285 -10.69 -9.12 -21.35
C ARG A 285 -10.83 -9.17 -19.81
N GLY A 286 -10.33 -8.16 -19.12
CA GLY A 286 -10.19 -8.13 -17.64
C GLY A 286 -8.73 -8.02 -17.18
N ALA A 287 -7.75 -8.03 -18.08
CA ALA A 287 -6.32 -7.98 -17.78
C ALA A 287 -5.91 -6.74 -16.95
N ASP A 288 -6.60 -5.62 -17.11
CA ASP A 288 -6.27 -4.37 -16.40
C ASP A 288 -6.55 -4.46 -14.90
N PHE A 289 -7.63 -5.14 -14.53
CA PHE A 289 -7.98 -5.35 -13.14
C PHE A 289 -6.98 -6.28 -12.42
N TYR A 290 -6.63 -7.41 -13.05
CA TYR A 290 -5.62 -8.32 -12.51
C TYR A 290 -4.23 -7.67 -12.44
N ALA A 291 -3.93 -6.78 -13.38
CA ALA A 291 -2.71 -5.98 -13.35
C ALA A 291 -2.68 -5.05 -12.13
N SER A 292 -3.82 -4.44 -11.77
CA SER A 292 -3.94 -3.55 -10.60
C SER A 292 -3.74 -4.30 -9.29
N LEU A 293 -4.37 -5.47 -9.11
CA LEU A 293 -4.20 -6.29 -7.89
C LEU A 293 -2.77 -6.80 -7.71
N ARG A 294 -2.16 -7.27 -8.80
CA ARG A 294 -0.75 -7.69 -8.76
C ARG A 294 0.18 -6.52 -8.43
N THR A 295 -0.11 -5.35 -9.00
CA THR A 295 0.63 -4.13 -8.66
C THR A 295 0.52 -3.86 -7.16
N GLN A 296 -0.67 -3.93 -6.59
CA GLN A 296 -0.88 -3.71 -5.16
C GLN A 296 -0.14 -4.74 -4.30
N SER A 297 -0.28 -6.04 -4.58
CA SER A 297 0.44 -7.08 -3.85
C SER A 297 1.96 -6.93 -3.95
N ALA A 298 2.49 -6.59 -5.13
CA ALA A 298 3.92 -6.32 -5.28
C ALA A 298 4.35 -5.10 -4.46
N LEU A 299 3.53 -4.04 -4.41
CA LEU A 299 3.81 -2.83 -3.63
C LEU A 299 3.79 -3.10 -2.12
N GLU A 300 2.89 -3.94 -1.63
CA GLU A 300 2.84 -4.31 -0.21
C GLU A 300 4.13 -5.00 0.26
N LYS A 301 4.76 -5.79 -0.62
CA LYS A 301 6.01 -6.51 -0.34
C LYS A 301 7.27 -5.67 -0.56
N ALA A 302 7.18 -4.60 -1.35
CA ALA A 302 8.34 -3.81 -1.77
C ALA A 302 8.63 -2.65 -0.81
N GLU A 303 9.86 -2.17 -0.85
CA GLU A 303 10.30 -0.91 -0.21
C GLU A 303 10.36 0.22 -1.24
N VAL A 304 10.73 -0.12 -2.48
CA VAL A 304 10.78 0.82 -3.59
C VAL A 304 10.12 0.22 -4.84
N ALA A 305 9.41 1.04 -5.58
CA ALA A 305 8.81 0.66 -6.85
C ALA A 305 9.53 1.34 -8.02
N VAL A 306 9.83 0.56 -9.06
CA VAL A 306 10.22 1.08 -10.38
C VAL A 306 8.97 1.06 -11.26
N VAL A 307 8.43 2.24 -11.56
CA VAL A 307 7.31 2.37 -12.49
C VAL A 307 7.85 2.48 -13.91
N LEU A 308 7.59 1.46 -14.73
CA LEU A 308 7.95 1.48 -16.14
C LEU A 308 6.86 2.14 -16.98
N ILE A 309 7.27 3.12 -17.78
CA ILE A 309 6.44 3.81 -18.77
C ILE A 309 7.06 3.59 -20.15
N ASP A 310 6.22 3.32 -21.16
CA ASP A 310 6.66 3.19 -22.54
C ASP A 310 6.89 4.58 -23.16
N ALA A 311 8.14 4.90 -23.47
CA ALA A 311 8.49 6.21 -24.02
C ALA A 311 7.96 6.45 -25.45
N GLN A 312 7.61 5.39 -26.18
CA GLN A 312 7.07 5.50 -27.55
C GLN A 312 5.62 5.99 -27.55
N GLU A 313 4.86 5.67 -26.51
CA GLU A 313 3.44 5.98 -26.41
C GLU A 313 3.22 7.18 -25.48
N SER A 314 2.09 7.88 -25.68
CA SER A 314 1.70 8.94 -24.76
C SER A 314 1.40 8.38 -23.37
N ILE A 315 1.72 9.16 -22.32
CA ILE A 315 1.40 8.81 -20.94
C ILE A 315 -0.12 8.68 -20.81
N SER A 316 -0.57 7.49 -20.43
CA SER A 316 -1.99 7.16 -20.32
C SER A 316 -2.50 7.36 -18.89
N GLU A 317 -3.83 7.43 -18.73
CA GLU A 317 -4.46 7.42 -17.41
C GLU A 317 -4.06 6.18 -16.58
N GLN A 318 -3.80 5.05 -17.24
CA GLN A 318 -3.37 3.83 -16.57
C GLN A 318 -1.94 3.97 -15.99
N ASP A 319 -1.03 4.66 -16.70
CA ASP A 319 0.30 4.96 -16.16
C ASP A 319 0.20 5.88 -14.95
N VAL A 320 -0.65 6.91 -15.00
CA VAL A 320 -0.92 7.81 -13.88
C VAL A 320 -1.51 7.07 -12.68
N ARG A 321 -2.45 6.13 -12.90
CA ARG A 321 -3.02 5.28 -11.84
C ARG A 321 -1.98 4.40 -11.18
N VAL A 322 -1.06 3.80 -11.92
CA VAL A 322 0.02 2.98 -11.35
C VAL A 322 0.95 3.83 -10.48
N VAL A 323 1.29 5.04 -10.93
CA VAL A 323 2.07 5.99 -10.12
C VAL A 323 1.32 6.34 -8.83
N GLN A 324 0.01 6.59 -8.91
CA GLN A 324 -0.82 6.89 -7.73
C GLN A 324 -0.87 5.71 -6.75
N GLN A 325 -0.98 4.47 -7.23
CA GLN A 325 -0.94 3.27 -6.39
C GLN A 325 0.38 3.16 -5.60
N VAL A 326 1.51 3.54 -6.18
CA VAL A 326 2.80 3.57 -5.47
C VAL A 326 2.81 4.61 -4.36
N ILE A 327 2.27 5.81 -4.64
CA ILE A 327 2.14 6.90 -3.65
C ILE A 327 1.24 6.46 -2.50
N ASP A 328 0.05 5.92 -2.81
CA ASP A 328 -0.94 5.47 -1.82
C ASP A 328 -0.42 4.33 -0.94
N ALA A 329 0.42 3.45 -1.52
CA ALA A 329 1.11 2.39 -0.79
C ALA A 329 2.30 2.90 0.05
N GLY A 330 2.62 4.20 0.01
CA GLY A 330 3.72 4.80 0.76
C GLY A 330 5.11 4.29 0.36
N ARG A 331 5.30 3.78 -0.86
CA ARG A 331 6.58 3.21 -1.29
C ARG A 331 7.48 4.25 -1.94
N ALA A 332 8.80 4.07 -1.78
CA ALA A 332 9.76 4.84 -2.54
C ALA A 332 9.55 4.59 -4.04
N LEU A 333 9.79 5.59 -4.89
CA LEU A 333 9.40 5.60 -6.29
C LEU A 333 10.55 6.04 -7.20
N VAL A 334 10.79 5.25 -8.25
CA VAL A 334 11.62 5.62 -9.40
C VAL A 334 10.80 5.47 -10.68
N VAL A 335 10.79 6.46 -11.56
CA VAL A 335 10.11 6.38 -12.85
C VAL A 335 11.11 6.07 -13.94
N ALA A 336 10.90 4.94 -14.65
CA ALA A 336 11.77 4.49 -15.73
C ALA A 336 11.05 4.56 -17.09
N TYR A 337 11.52 5.45 -17.98
CA TYR A 337 11.03 5.55 -19.35
C TYR A 337 11.76 4.53 -20.21
N ASN A 338 11.05 3.45 -20.53
CA ASN A 338 11.59 2.33 -21.29
C ASN A 338 11.40 2.53 -22.81
N LYS A 339 12.11 1.72 -23.60
CA LYS A 339 12.19 1.77 -25.06
C LYS A 339 12.79 3.08 -25.58
N TRP A 340 13.66 3.69 -24.80
CA TRP A 340 14.34 4.95 -25.13
C TRP A 340 15.17 4.89 -26.41
N ASP A 341 15.55 3.69 -26.84
CA ASP A 341 16.25 3.42 -28.08
C ASP A 341 15.37 3.56 -29.34
N LEU A 342 14.06 3.63 -29.17
CA LEU A 342 13.08 3.65 -30.26
C LEU A 342 12.45 5.03 -30.49
N ILE A 343 12.80 6.05 -29.69
CA ILE A 343 12.23 7.38 -29.79
C ILE A 343 13.24 8.39 -30.41
N ASP A 344 12.73 9.23 -31.27
CA ASP A 344 13.43 10.35 -31.87
C ASP A 344 13.39 11.63 -31.02
N GLU A 345 13.98 12.72 -31.52
CA GLU A 345 14.02 14.00 -30.81
C GLU A 345 12.63 14.65 -30.68
N GLU A 346 11.78 14.48 -31.70
CA GLU A 346 10.42 15.00 -31.67
C GLU A 346 9.60 14.33 -30.59
N ARG A 347 9.65 12.98 -30.49
CA ARG A 347 8.95 12.24 -29.46
C ARG A 347 9.48 12.57 -28.04
N ARG A 348 10.80 12.77 -27.89
CA ARG A 348 11.39 13.21 -26.61
C ARG A 348 10.83 14.55 -26.15
N TYR A 349 10.72 15.50 -27.09
CA TYR A 349 10.15 16.82 -26.79
C TYR A 349 8.69 16.73 -26.32
N TYR A 350 7.87 15.91 -26.97
CA TYR A 350 6.48 15.71 -26.54
C TYR A 350 6.39 14.96 -25.20
N LEU A 351 7.25 13.96 -24.99
CA LEU A 351 7.28 13.20 -23.72
C LEU A 351 7.58 14.10 -22.51
N GLU A 352 8.53 15.03 -22.61
CA GLU A 352 8.82 15.96 -21.53
C GLU A 352 7.58 16.81 -21.17
N ARG A 353 6.85 17.27 -22.17
CA ARG A 353 5.61 18.03 -21.96
C ARG A 353 4.49 17.18 -21.34
N GLU A 354 4.40 15.91 -21.75
CA GLU A 354 3.45 14.97 -21.14
C GLU A 354 3.80 14.72 -19.69
N ILE A 355 5.07 14.54 -19.35
CA ILE A 355 5.53 14.36 -17.98
C ILE A 355 5.15 15.55 -17.10
N GLU A 356 5.39 16.77 -17.59
CA GLU A 356 5.05 18.00 -16.87
C GLU A 356 3.53 18.14 -16.64
N ARG A 357 2.71 17.64 -17.54
CA ARG A 357 1.25 17.74 -17.48
C ARG A 357 0.60 16.61 -16.71
N GLU A 358 1.02 15.35 -16.96
CA GLU A 358 0.33 14.16 -16.45
C GLU A 358 0.92 13.64 -15.13
N LEU A 359 2.22 13.91 -14.86
CA LEU A 359 2.92 13.44 -13.66
C LEU A 359 3.26 14.57 -12.69
N VAL A 360 2.39 15.58 -12.61
CA VAL A 360 2.55 16.76 -11.73
C VAL A 360 2.62 16.41 -10.24
N GLN A 361 2.10 15.24 -9.83
CA GLN A 361 2.10 14.76 -8.46
C GLN A 361 3.44 14.17 -8.01
N VAL A 362 4.34 13.83 -8.95
CA VAL A 362 5.63 13.18 -8.67
C VAL A 362 6.85 13.88 -9.28
N PRO A 363 6.94 15.23 -9.25
CA PRO A 363 8.10 15.94 -9.76
C PRO A 363 9.39 15.59 -9.01
N TRP A 364 9.23 15.02 -7.83
CA TRP A 364 10.28 14.61 -6.91
C TRP A 364 10.81 13.19 -7.16
N ALA A 365 10.19 12.42 -8.07
CA ALA A 365 10.62 11.07 -8.36
C ALA A 365 11.84 11.08 -9.30
N PRO A 366 12.91 10.33 -9.00
CA PRO A 366 14.03 10.12 -9.93
C PRO A 366 13.53 9.56 -11.26
N ARG A 367 14.06 10.12 -12.36
CA ARG A 367 13.70 9.71 -13.72
C ARG A 367 14.88 9.03 -14.39
N VAL A 368 14.65 7.85 -14.97
CA VAL A 368 15.68 7.08 -15.66
C VAL A 368 15.21 6.69 -17.05
N ASN A 369 15.98 7.04 -18.08
CA ASN A 369 15.69 6.71 -19.45
C ASN A 369 16.45 5.43 -19.83
N ILE A 370 15.74 4.32 -20.08
CA ILE A 370 16.32 3.01 -20.27
C ILE A 370 15.89 2.33 -21.58
N SER A 371 16.64 1.32 -21.99
CA SER A 371 16.17 0.33 -22.95
C SER A 371 16.32 -1.07 -22.34
N ALA A 372 15.22 -1.66 -21.93
CA ALA A 372 15.19 -3.02 -21.40
C ALA A 372 15.67 -4.05 -22.44
N ARG A 373 15.49 -3.79 -23.75
CA ARG A 373 15.91 -4.67 -24.83
C ARG A 373 17.43 -4.68 -25.00
N THR A 374 18.06 -3.51 -25.03
CA THR A 374 19.50 -3.37 -25.28
C THR A 374 20.32 -3.41 -23.99
N GLY A 375 19.72 -3.11 -22.85
CA GLY A 375 20.38 -2.93 -21.55
C GLY A 375 20.96 -1.52 -21.37
N ARG A 376 20.70 -0.60 -22.30
CA ARG A 376 21.21 0.76 -22.22
C ARG A 376 20.66 1.46 -20.98
N HIS A 377 21.54 2.01 -20.15
CA HIS A 377 21.26 2.77 -18.95
C HIS A 377 20.48 2.02 -17.85
N THR A 378 20.43 0.68 -17.86
CA THR A 378 19.81 -0.08 -16.77
C THR A 378 20.62 0.05 -15.48
N ASP A 379 21.92 0.29 -15.56
CA ASP A 379 22.82 0.62 -14.45
C ASP A 379 22.41 1.90 -13.71
N LYS A 380 21.79 2.86 -14.41
CA LYS A 380 21.32 4.13 -13.83
C LYS A 380 20.11 3.97 -12.93
N LEU A 381 19.48 2.78 -12.89
CA LEU A 381 18.43 2.49 -11.92
C LEU A 381 18.97 2.50 -10.48
N VAL A 382 20.19 2.01 -10.26
CA VAL A 382 20.77 1.87 -8.91
C VAL A 382 20.88 3.21 -8.17
N PRO A 383 21.48 4.27 -8.75
CA PRO A 383 21.51 5.57 -8.09
C PRO A 383 20.12 6.11 -7.74
N GLY A 384 19.13 5.93 -8.65
CA GLY A 384 17.75 6.34 -8.38
C GLY A 384 17.09 5.56 -7.24
N LEU A 385 17.29 4.24 -7.19
CA LEU A 385 16.81 3.38 -6.12
C LEU A 385 17.43 3.75 -4.76
N GLU A 386 18.74 4.00 -4.75
CA GLU A 386 19.47 4.38 -3.54
C GLU A 386 19.01 5.75 -3.01
N ALA A 387 18.87 6.76 -3.88
CA ALA A 387 18.38 8.08 -3.50
C ALA A 387 16.98 8.02 -2.92
N ALA A 388 16.07 7.29 -3.59
CA ALA A 388 14.70 7.12 -3.15
C ALA A 388 14.61 6.41 -1.79
N LEU A 389 15.38 5.34 -1.59
CA LEU A 389 15.41 4.60 -0.33
C LEU A 389 16.09 5.38 0.80
N ALA A 390 17.16 6.13 0.51
CA ALA A 390 17.79 6.99 1.50
C ALA A 390 16.81 8.04 2.03
N SER A 391 16.00 8.64 1.15
CA SER A 391 14.94 9.57 1.52
C SER A 391 13.81 8.88 2.29
N TRP A 392 13.43 7.66 1.90
CA TRP A 392 12.38 6.86 2.55
C TRP A 392 12.75 6.48 3.98
N ASP A 393 14.04 6.21 4.24
CA ASP A 393 14.59 5.90 5.57
C ASP A 393 14.96 7.18 6.38
N HIS A 394 14.89 8.37 5.74
CA HIS A 394 15.40 9.60 6.33
C HIS A 394 14.62 10.05 7.55
N ARG A 395 15.30 10.25 8.67
CA ARG A 395 14.74 10.80 9.89
C ARG A 395 15.31 12.17 10.19
N ILE A 396 14.42 13.13 10.41
CA ILE A 396 14.77 14.50 10.79
C ILE A 396 14.70 14.61 12.32
N PRO A 397 15.75 15.09 13.00
CA PRO A 397 15.67 15.40 14.42
C PRO A 397 14.55 16.42 14.73
N THR A 398 13.78 16.17 15.78
CA THR A 398 12.60 16.98 16.13
C THR A 398 12.94 18.47 16.30
N ALA A 399 14.09 18.79 16.91
CA ALA A 399 14.55 20.17 17.05
C ALA A 399 14.76 20.86 15.70
N LYS A 400 15.41 20.18 14.74
CA LYS A 400 15.64 20.69 13.39
C LYS A 400 14.34 20.88 12.61
N LEU A 401 13.40 19.94 12.76
CA LEU A 401 12.08 20.02 12.14
C LEU A 401 11.29 21.23 12.66
N ASN A 402 11.28 21.46 13.97
CA ASN A 402 10.55 22.58 14.55
C ASN A 402 11.20 23.93 14.25
N ALA A 403 12.54 24.01 14.23
CA ALA A 403 13.25 25.21 13.80
C ALA A 403 12.89 25.58 12.34
N PHE A 404 12.84 24.58 11.46
CA PHE A 404 12.38 24.75 10.07
C PHE A 404 10.94 25.29 9.99
N PHE A 405 9.97 24.66 10.68
CA PHE A 405 8.60 25.13 10.67
C PHE A 405 8.46 26.55 11.24
N GLY A 406 9.23 26.88 12.28
CA GLY A 406 9.28 28.23 12.83
C GLY A 406 9.71 29.27 11.78
N GLN A 407 10.75 28.98 11.01
CA GLN A 407 11.25 29.87 9.95
C GLN A 407 10.25 29.97 8.78
N VAL A 408 9.69 28.84 8.31
CA VAL A 408 8.74 28.81 7.20
C VAL A 408 7.47 29.57 7.53
N VAL A 409 6.93 29.42 8.75
CA VAL A 409 5.72 30.12 9.20
C VAL A 409 5.99 31.61 9.42
N ALA A 410 7.16 31.98 9.92
CA ALA A 410 7.53 33.39 10.09
C ALA A 410 7.62 34.10 8.73
N ALA A 411 8.18 33.44 7.72
CA ALA A 411 8.30 33.97 6.37
C ALA A 411 6.96 33.96 5.59
N ASN A 412 6.12 32.95 5.82
CA ASN A 412 4.86 32.76 5.10
C ASN A 412 3.77 32.30 6.07
N PRO A 413 3.22 33.22 6.87
CA PRO A 413 2.17 32.86 7.83
C PRO A 413 0.88 32.42 7.14
N HIS A 414 0.13 31.53 7.80
CA HIS A 414 -1.18 31.09 7.30
C HIS A 414 -2.14 32.28 7.17
N PRO A 415 -2.95 32.39 6.11
CA PRO A 415 -3.92 33.45 5.96
C PRO A 415 -4.90 33.54 7.14
N VAL A 416 -5.31 34.77 7.50
CA VAL A 416 -6.31 35.00 8.51
C VAL A 416 -7.70 34.67 7.97
N ARG A 417 -8.46 33.80 8.66
CA ARG A 417 -9.86 33.53 8.33
C ARG A 417 -10.73 33.60 9.59
N GLY A 418 -11.89 34.18 9.45
CA GLY A 418 -12.83 34.34 10.59
C GLY A 418 -12.22 35.09 11.79
N GLY A 419 -11.28 36.00 11.54
CA GLY A 419 -10.60 36.76 12.59
C GLY A 419 -9.55 35.97 13.40
N LYS A 420 -9.28 34.73 13.05
CA LYS A 420 -8.24 33.89 13.69
C LYS A 420 -7.18 33.46 12.67
N GLN A 421 -5.93 33.48 13.08
CA GLN A 421 -4.81 32.96 12.31
C GLN A 421 -4.32 31.66 12.97
N PRO A 422 -4.45 30.50 12.29
CA PRO A 422 -3.91 29.25 12.79
C PRO A 422 -2.39 29.36 12.98
N ARG A 423 -1.89 28.81 14.07
CA ARG A 423 -0.46 28.77 14.40
C ARG A 423 -0.01 27.33 14.45
N ILE A 424 1.14 27.02 13.88
CA ILE A 424 1.82 25.76 14.11
C ILE A 424 2.45 25.82 15.50
N LEU A 425 2.13 24.83 16.34
CA LEU A 425 2.56 24.75 17.73
C LEU A 425 3.80 23.88 17.86
N PHE A 426 3.77 22.74 17.18
CA PHE A 426 4.82 21.74 17.24
C PHE A 426 4.70 20.82 16.03
N ALA A 427 5.80 20.18 15.64
CA ALA A 427 5.80 19.15 14.62
C ALA A 427 6.73 18.00 15.01
N THR A 428 6.32 16.78 14.69
CA THR A 428 7.14 15.59 14.88
C THR A 428 7.08 14.70 13.64
N GLN A 429 8.14 13.94 13.39
CA GLN A 429 8.14 12.90 12.38
C GLN A 429 7.71 11.59 13.05
N ALA A 430 6.45 11.21 12.84
CA ALA A 430 5.84 10.04 13.45
C ALA A 430 6.28 8.71 12.81
N GLY A 431 6.85 8.75 11.59
CA GLY A 431 7.33 7.55 10.90
C GLY A 431 8.33 7.89 9.79
N THR A 432 9.08 6.89 9.33
CA THR A 432 10.07 7.04 8.26
C THR A 432 9.72 6.32 6.97
N ARG A 433 8.84 5.31 6.97
CA ARG A 433 8.62 4.40 5.85
C ARG A 433 7.14 4.23 5.48
N PRO A 434 6.49 5.24 4.88
CA PRO A 434 7.01 6.52 4.36
C PRO A 434 7.25 7.55 5.48
N PRO A 435 8.01 8.64 5.18
CA PRO A 435 8.15 9.78 6.10
C PRO A 435 6.79 10.41 6.40
N ARG A 436 6.34 10.28 7.67
CA ARG A 436 5.07 10.82 8.15
C ARG A 436 5.32 11.92 9.19
N PHE A 437 4.71 13.07 8.97
CA PHE A 437 4.84 14.24 9.83
C PHE A 437 3.49 14.57 10.45
N VAL A 438 3.48 14.77 11.76
CA VAL A 438 2.33 15.25 12.50
C VAL A 438 2.59 16.68 12.92
N VAL A 439 1.74 17.60 12.47
CA VAL A 439 1.80 19.03 12.77
C VAL A 439 0.67 19.37 13.71
N PHE A 440 0.99 19.81 14.93
CA PHE A 440 0.05 20.32 15.90
C PHE A 440 -0.22 21.79 15.63
N ALA A 441 -1.49 22.16 15.46
CA ALA A 441 -1.89 23.53 15.12
C ALA A 441 -3.03 24.03 16.00
N SER A 442 -3.08 25.34 16.25
CA SER A 442 -4.14 26.00 17.02
C SER A 442 -5.46 26.18 16.25
N GLY A 443 -5.52 25.72 15.01
CA GLY A 443 -6.68 25.79 14.14
C GLY A 443 -6.46 25.05 12.82
N PHE A 444 -7.51 24.97 12.02
CA PHE A 444 -7.51 24.27 10.75
C PHE A 444 -6.51 24.89 9.75
N LEU A 445 -5.66 24.06 9.16
CA LEU A 445 -4.77 24.42 8.06
C LEU A 445 -5.37 23.99 6.72
N GLU A 446 -5.50 24.94 5.80
CA GLU A 446 -6.07 24.68 4.48
C GLU A 446 -5.23 23.72 3.65
N ALA A 447 -5.87 22.98 2.75
CA ALA A 447 -5.20 22.03 1.87
C ALA A 447 -4.06 22.66 1.05
N GLY A 448 -4.25 23.92 0.59
CA GLY A 448 -3.21 24.69 -0.12
C GLY A 448 -1.99 24.96 0.73
N TYR A 449 -2.21 25.33 2.01
CA TYR A 449 -1.12 25.59 2.94
C TYR A 449 -0.41 24.30 3.37
N ARG A 450 -1.13 23.19 3.53
CA ARG A 450 -0.52 21.88 3.80
C ARG A 450 0.40 21.43 2.65
N ARG A 451 -0.04 21.57 1.39
CA ARG A 451 0.80 21.31 0.21
C ARG A 451 2.01 22.25 0.12
N PHE A 452 1.86 23.50 0.55
CA PHE A 452 3.00 24.41 0.65
C PHE A 452 4.02 23.93 1.68
N LEU A 453 3.57 23.52 2.88
CA LEU A 453 4.45 22.97 3.92
C LEU A 453 5.16 21.69 3.44
N GLU A 454 4.45 20.80 2.78
CA GLU A 454 5.02 19.58 2.19
C GLU A 454 6.12 19.90 1.16
N ARG A 455 5.85 20.83 0.24
CA ARG A 455 6.84 21.26 -0.74
C ARG A 455 8.09 21.83 -0.06
N ARG A 456 7.90 22.70 0.95
CA ARG A 456 9.03 23.29 1.70
C ARG A 456 9.84 22.24 2.47
N LEU A 457 9.18 21.21 3.04
CA LEU A 457 9.87 20.07 3.66
C LEU A 457 10.74 19.34 2.65
N ARG A 458 10.24 19.08 1.44
CA ARG A 458 11.02 18.43 0.37
C ARG A 458 12.23 19.26 -0.03
N GLU A 459 12.03 20.57 -0.23
CA GLU A 459 13.10 21.48 -0.65
C GLU A 459 14.21 21.55 0.40
N GLU A 460 13.87 21.59 1.69
CA GLU A 460 14.85 21.72 2.78
C GLU A 460 15.58 20.40 3.11
N PHE A 461 14.85 19.29 3.15
CA PHE A 461 15.39 18.02 3.65
C PHE A 461 15.66 17.00 2.54
N GLY A 462 15.41 17.34 1.26
CA GLY A 462 15.82 16.53 0.13
C GLY A 462 15.09 15.18 0.01
N PHE A 463 13.77 15.15 0.21
CA PHE A 463 12.97 13.93 0.08
C PHE A 463 12.74 13.56 -1.41
N GLU A 464 13.80 13.18 -2.10
CA GLU A 464 13.74 12.69 -3.47
C GLU A 464 13.27 11.23 -3.51
N GLY A 465 12.39 10.90 -4.43
CA GLY A 465 11.95 9.52 -4.68
C GLY A 465 11.06 8.91 -3.58
N THR A 466 10.51 9.70 -2.67
CA THR A 466 9.60 9.17 -1.65
C THR A 466 8.36 10.05 -1.47
N PRO A 467 7.15 9.47 -1.30
CA PRO A 467 6.01 10.24 -0.81
C PRO A 467 6.27 10.69 0.63
N ILE A 468 5.75 11.84 1.00
CA ILE A 468 5.70 12.31 2.40
C ILE A 468 4.26 12.60 2.78
N GLU A 469 3.89 12.25 4.00
CA GLU A 469 2.57 12.49 4.55
C GLU A 469 2.64 13.59 5.61
N VAL A 470 1.77 14.60 5.48
CA VAL A 470 1.65 15.68 6.47
C VAL A 470 0.24 15.69 7.03
N SER A 471 0.08 15.19 8.23
CA SER A 471 -1.18 15.24 8.98
C SER A 471 -1.20 16.45 9.92
N VAL A 472 -2.39 17.00 10.15
CA VAL A 472 -2.57 18.17 11.04
C VAL A 472 -3.52 17.79 12.16
N ARG A 473 -3.05 17.91 13.40
CA ARG A 473 -3.86 17.75 14.60
C ARG A 473 -4.19 19.13 15.19
N VAL A 474 -5.46 19.50 15.16
CA VAL A 474 -5.92 20.77 15.74
C VAL A 474 -6.10 20.58 17.25
N ARG A 475 -5.56 21.51 18.06
CA ARG A 475 -5.66 21.49 19.52
C ARG A 475 -6.22 22.81 20.05
N GLU A 476 -7.13 22.70 20.97
CA GLU A 476 -7.74 23.85 21.63
C GLU A 476 -6.92 24.26 22.87
N LYS A 477 -6.92 25.57 23.16
CA LYS A 477 -6.32 26.05 24.41
C LYS A 477 -7.08 25.48 25.61
N ARG A 478 -6.34 25.08 26.64
CA ARG A 478 -6.93 24.74 27.93
C ARG A 478 -7.77 25.91 28.42
N LYS A 479 -9.03 25.65 28.73
CA LYS A 479 -9.88 26.66 29.38
C LYS A 479 -9.32 26.89 30.79
N ARG A 480 -8.90 28.13 31.04
CA ARG A 480 -8.52 28.56 32.41
C ARG A 480 -9.73 28.53 33.33
#